data_d24d3b5f18ed4c3f55f81a972fad57fd
#
_entry.id   d24d3b5f18ed4c3f55f81a972fad57fd
#
_cell.length_a   1.000
_cell.length_b   1.000
_cell.length_c   1.000
_cell.angle_alpha   90.00
_cell.angle_beta   90.00
_cell.angle_gamma   90.00
#
_symmetry.space_group_name_H-M   'P 1'
#
loop_
_entity.id
_entity.type
_entity.pdbx_description
1 polymer ?
#
loop_
_entity_poly.entity_id
_entity_poly.type
_entity_poly.pdbx_seq_one_letter_code
_entity_poly.pdbx_strand_id
1 'polypeptide(L)'
;MVSPLVINITYLLLMLSIVLSFVRLARGPSLPDRVVALELIATLVVAVIGVHAIDTGIAAFLDIAIVLALTAFIAAIGFARFLERGGPRDD
;
A
#
# COMPACT_ATOMS: atom_id res chain seq x y z
N MET A 1 -9.84 1.99 23.76
CA MET A 1 -8.45 1.69 23.47
C MET A 1 -8.30 0.27 22.96
N VAL A 2 -7.46 0.08 21.95
CA VAL A 2 -7.32 -1.25 21.34
C VAL A 2 -6.36 -2.10 22.16
N SER A 3 -6.69 -3.38 22.31
CA SER A 3 -5.86 -4.33 23.06
C SER A 3 -4.48 -4.47 22.43
N PRO A 4 -3.40 -4.53 23.24
CA PRO A 4 -2.06 -4.78 22.69
C PRO A 4 -1.97 -6.05 21.85
N LEU A 5 -2.72 -7.08 22.21
CA LEU A 5 -2.76 -8.32 21.44
C LEU A 5 -3.31 -8.10 20.04
N VAL A 6 -4.40 -7.34 19.93
CA VAL A 6 -5.01 -7.02 18.64
C VAL A 6 -4.06 -6.21 17.78
N ILE A 7 -3.41 -5.22 18.36
CA ILE A 7 -2.43 -4.38 17.65
C ILE A 7 -1.28 -5.24 17.12
N ASN A 8 -0.73 -6.11 17.95
CA ASN A 8 0.40 -6.96 17.53
C ASN A 8 0.02 -7.93 16.42
N ILE A 9 -1.17 -8.52 16.49
CA ILE A 9 -1.68 -9.41 15.45
C ILE A 9 -1.87 -8.62 14.15
N THR A 10 -2.39 -7.41 14.24
CA THR A 10 -2.61 -6.55 13.08
C THR A 10 -1.29 -6.22 12.40
N TYR A 11 -0.26 -5.83 13.15
CA TYR A 11 1.06 -5.55 12.60
C TYR A 11 1.64 -6.79 11.92
N LEU A 12 1.49 -7.96 12.56
CA LEU A 12 2.00 -9.21 11.98
C LEU A 12 1.34 -9.48 10.64
N LEU A 13 0.03 -9.36 10.56
CA LEU A 13 -0.70 -9.60 9.31
C LEU A 13 -0.31 -8.58 8.24
N LEU A 14 -0.15 -7.32 8.61
CA LEU A 14 0.29 -6.30 7.65
C LEU A 14 1.69 -6.56 7.14
N MET A 15 2.62 -6.96 8.01
CA MET A 15 3.98 -7.26 7.59
C MET A 15 4.03 -8.46 6.65
N LEU A 16 3.26 -9.51 6.94
CA LEU A 16 3.16 -10.65 6.04
C LEU A 16 2.59 -10.24 4.69
N SER A 17 1.58 -9.39 4.70
CA SER A 17 0.97 -8.88 3.46
C SER A 17 1.97 -8.09 2.63
N ILE A 18 2.79 -7.26 3.27
CA ILE A 18 3.81 -6.48 2.58
C ILE A 18 4.86 -7.40 1.97
N VAL A 19 5.32 -8.41 2.71
CA VAL A 19 6.30 -9.37 2.20
C VAL A 19 5.75 -10.10 0.97
N LEU A 20 4.50 -10.56 1.04
CA LEU A 20 3.87 -11.23 -0.08
C LEU A 20 3.72 -10.30 -1.28
N SER A 21 3.42 -9.03 -1.03
CA SER A 21 3.31 -8.04 -2.09
C SER A 21 4.65 -7.78 -2.79
N PHE A 22 5.75 -7.76 -2.03
CA PHE A 22 7.08 -7.66 -2.62
C PHE A 22 7.44 -8.87 -3.46
N VAL A 23 7.05 -10.07 -3.01
CA VAL A 23 7.24 -11.28 -3.81
C VAL A 23 6.49 -11.16 -5.14
N ARG A 24 5.25 -10.69 -5.08
CA ARG A 24 4.46 -10.48 -6.30
C ARG A 24 5.10 -9.43 -7.22
N LEU A 25 5.63 -8.37 -6.65
CA LEU A 25 6.32 -7.34 -7.42
C LEU A 25 7.52 -7.92 -8.16
N ALA A 26 8.32 -8.74 -7.47
CA ALA A 26 9.50 -9.35 -8.05
C ALA A 26 9.16 -10.37 -9.15
N ARG A 27 8.03 -11.05 -9.01
CA ARG A 27 7.59 -12.10 -9.93
C ARG A 27 6.60 -11.65 -10.98
N GLY A 28 6.16 -10.40 -10.92
CA GLY A 28 5.16 -9.91 -11.86
C GLY A 28 5.66 -10.01 -13.30
N PRO A 29 4.96 -10.75 -14.18
CA PRO A 29 5.41 -10.97 -15.55
C PRO A 29 5.22 -9.74 -16.42
N SER A 30 4.26 -8.88 -16.12
CA SER A 30 3.95 -7.73 -16.95
C SER A 30 4.06 -6.43 -16.17
N LEU A 31 4.10 -5.32 -16.89
CA LEU A 31 4.10 -4.00 -16.25
C LEU A 31 2.82 -3.76 -15.44
N PRO A 32 1.62 -4.06 -15.95
CA PRO A 32 0.40 -3.90 -15.14
C PRO A 32 0.43 -4.69 -13.84
N ASP A 33 0.97 -5.91 -13.85
CA ASP A 33 1.07 -6.72 -12.63
C ASP A 33 1.95 -6.05 -11.60
N ARG A 34 3.07 -5.46 -12.03
CA ARG A 34 3.98 -4.76 -11.14
C ARG A 34 3.38 -3.48 -10.59
N VAL A 35 2.62 -2.76 -11.42
CA VAL A 35 1.93 -1.55 -10.97
C VAL A 35 0.92 -1.88 -9.89
N VAL A 36 0.14 -2.95 -10.07
CA VAL A 36 -0.83 -3.40 -9.06
C VAL A 36 -0.12 -3.76 -7.76
N ALA A 37 1.01 -4.46 -7.85
CA ALA A 37 1.77 -4.83 -6.65
C ALA A 37 2.30 -3.60 -5.91
N LEU A 38 2.79 -2.60 -6.63
CA LEU A 38 3.25 -1.34 -6.03
C LEU A 38 2.11 -0.60 -5.35
N GLU A 39 0.94 -0.55 -5.99
CA GLU A 39 -0.23 0.10 -5.39
C GLU A 39 -0.70 -0.63 -4.14
N LEU A 40 -0.62 -1.95 -4.14
CA LEU A 40 -0.94 -2.74 -2.96
C LEU A 40 0.02 -2.44 -1.82
N ILE A 41 1.33 -2.36 -2.11
CA ILE A 41 2.33 -2.01 -1.11
C ILE A 41 2.05 -0.63 -0.52
N ALA A 42 1.74 0.36 -1.38
CA ALA A 42 1.40 1.70 -0.92
C ALA A 42 0.20 1.69 0.02
N THR A 43 -0.84 0.94 -0.32
CA THR A 43 -2.04 0.79 0.51
C THR A 43 -1.70 0.17 1.85
N LEU A 44 -0.86 -0.86 1.86
CA LEU A 44 -0.45 -1.53 3.10
C LEU A 44 0.40 -0.62 3.98
N VAL A 45 1.26 0.21 3.38
CA VAL A 45 2.04 1.19 4.14
C VAL A 45 1.12 2.21 4.80
N VAL A 46 0.11 2.69 4.08
CA VAL A 46 -0.89 3.59 4.65
C VAL A 46 -1.58 2.93 5.84
N ALA A 47 -1.93 1.64 5.69
CA ALA A 47 -2.57 0.89 6.77
C ALA A 47 -1.66 0.77 8.01
N VAL A 48 -0.38 0.51 7.80
CA VAL A 48 0.60 0.44 8.91
C VAL A 48 0.66 1.78 9.64
N ILE A 49 0.73 2.88 8.90
CA ILE A 49 0.78 4.21 9.50
C ILE A 49 -0.52 4.49 10.27
N GLY A 50 -1.67 4.10 9.71
CA GLY A 50 -2.96 4.26 10.37
C GLY A 50 -3.04 3.49 11.69
N VAL A 51 -2.57 2.25 11.69
CA VAL A 51 -2.54 1.43 12.91
C VAL A 51 -1.59 2.05 13.94
N HIS A 52 -0.45 2.56 13.49
CA HIS A 52 0.51 3.22 14.38
C HIS A 52 -0.08 4.48 15.00
N ALA A 53 -0.89 5.23 14.23
CA ALA A 53 -1.60 6.39 14.77
C ALA A 53 -2.57 5.99 15.88
N ILE A 54 -3.29 4.89 15.69
CA ILE A 54 -4.21 4.37 16.70
C ILE A 54 -3.44 3.92 17.95
N ASP A 55 -2.36 3.18 17.74
CA ASP A 55 -1.57 2.61 18.83
C ASP A 55 -0.90 3.69 19.69
N THR A 56 -0.36 4.72 19.04
CA THR A 56 0.36 5.79 19.77
C THR A 56 -0.55 6.93 20.21
N GLY A 57 -1.72 7.07 19.59
CA GLY A 57 -2.61 8.20 19.84
C GLY A 57 -2.11 9.52 19.26
N ILE A 58 -1.11 9.49 18.39
CA ILE A 58 -0.53 10.69 17.80
C ILE A 58 -1.19 10.98 16.46
N ALA A 59 -1.99 12.03 16.41
CA ALA A 59 -2.78 12.39 15.24
C ALA A 59 -1.92 12.76 14.02
N ALA A 60 -0.68 13.20 14.24
CA ALA A 60 0.22 13.57 13.15
C ALA A 60 0.49 12.39 12.20
N PHE A 61 0.50 11.16 12.70
CA PHE A 61 0.67 9.98 11.84
C PHE A 61 -0.51 9.82 10.89
N LEU A 62 -1.70 10.20 11.33
CA LEU A 62 -2.89 10.14 10.48
C LEU A 62 -2.78 11.13 9.32
N ASP A 63 -2.21 12.30 9.55
CA ASP A 63 -1.98 13.29 8.49
C ASP A 63 -1.04 12.73 7.43
N ILE A 64 0.01 12.03 7.85
CA ILE A 64 0.95 11.38 6.94
C ILE A 64 0.22 10.32 6.10
N ALA A 65 -0.62 9.51 6.75
CA ALA A 65 -1.38 8.48 6.07
C ALA A 65 -2.31 9.07 5.01
N ILE A 66 -2.96 10.18 5.32
CA ILE A 66 -3.87 10.86 4.38
C ILE A 66 -3.10 11.36 3.17
N VAL A 67 -1.96 12.01 3.38
CA VAL A 67 -1.14 12.52 2.28
C VAL A 67 -0.66 11.37 1.38
N LEU A 68 -0.19 10.29 1.98
CA LEU A 68 0.26 9.13 1.21
C LEU A 68 -0.90 8.49 0.45
N ALA A 69 -2.08 8.39 1.06
CA ALA A 69 -3.25 7.81 0.40
C ALA A 69 -3.66 8.65 -0.81
N LEU A 70 -3.67 9.96 -0.69
CA LEU A 70 -3.98 10.85 -1.81
C LEU A 70 -2.95 10.74 -2.92
N THR A 71 -1.67 10.68 -2.55
CA THR A 71 -0.58 10.54 -3.52
C THR A 71 -0.70 9.21 -4.26
N ALA A 72 -0.97 8.11 -3.54
CA ALA A 72 -1.14 6.80 -4.14
C ALA A 72 -2.34 6.77 -5.08
N PHE A 73 -3.43 7.42 -4.71
CA PHE A 73 -4.61 7.50 -5.54
C PHE A 73 -4.31 8.23 -6.86
N ILE A 74 -3.60 9.35 -6.79
CA ILE A 74 -3.21 10.11 -7.99
C ILE A 74 -2.28 9.26 -8.86
N ALA A 75 -1.33 8.55 -8.24
CA ALA A 75 -0.42 7.67 -8.97
C ALA A 75 -1.20 6.55 -9.68
N ALA A 76 -2.19 5.97 -9.01
CA ALA A 76 -3.02 4.92 -9.61
C ALA A 76 -3.76 5.43 -10.84
N ILE A 77 -4.31 6.64 -10.77
CA ILE A 77 -4.98 7.25 -11.92
C ILE A 77 -3.99 7.48 -13.06
N GLY A 78 -2.80 7.98 -12.75
CA GLY A 78 -1.76 8.22 -13.75
C GLY A 78 -1.35 6.94 -14.46
N PHE A 79 -1.11 5.87 -13.71
CA PHE A 79 -0.76 4.58 -14.30
C PHE A 79 -1.90 4.01 -15.14
N ALA A 80 -3.13 4.12 -14.63
CA ALA A 80 -4.29 3.62 -15.37
C ALA A 80 -4.43 4.33 -16.71
N ARG A 81 -4.27 5.65 -16.71
CA ARG A 81 -4.33 6.44 -17.95
C ARG A 81 -3.21 6.10 -18.90
N PHE A 82 -1.99 5.92 -18.36
CA PHE A 82 -0.84 5.56 -19.16
C PHE A 82 -1.07 4.23 -19.90
N LEU A 83 -1.56 3.22 -19.18
CA LEU A 83 -1.85 1.91 -19.75
C LEU A 83 -3.00 1.97 -20.74
N GLU A 84 -4.02 2.76 -20.43
CA GLU A 84 -5.20 2.93 -21.29
C GLU A 84 -4.82 3.53 -22.64
N ARG A 85 -3.84 4.44 -22.65
CA ARG A 85 -3.40 5.13 -23.88
C ARG A 85 -2.35 4.36 -24.65
N GLY A 86 -2.16 3.09 -24.35
CA GLY A 86 -1.23 2.25 -25.09
C GLY A 86 0.20 2.30 -24.59
N GLY A 87 0.39 2.58 -23.29
CA GLY A 87 1.72 2.46 -22.68
C GLY A 87 2.27 1.05 -22.83
N PRO A 88 3.53 0.81 -22.41
CA PRO A 88 4.15 -0.50 -22.59
C PRO A 88 3.29 -1.64 -22.07
N ARG A 89 3.12 -2.67 -22.90
CA ARG A 89 2.34 -3.85 -22.53
C ARG A 89 3.13 -5.10 -22.89
N ASP A 90 3.15 -6.04 -21.94
CA ASP A 90 3.83 -7.32 -22.12
C ASP A 90 2.81 -8.36 -22.60
N ASP A 91 2.25 -8.14 -23.72
CA ASP A 91 1.22 -9.03 -24.30
C ASP A 91 1.83 -10.29 -24.89
#